data_9bd298dafbeab86a7f208e4bcefffbf7
#
_entry.id   9bd298dafbeab86a7f208e4bcefffbf7
#
_cell.length_a   1.000
_cell.length_b   1.000
_cell.length_c   1.000
_cell.angle_alpha   90.00
_cell.angle_beta   90.00
_cell.angle_gamma   90.00
#
_symmetry.space_group_name_H-M   'P 1'
#
loop_
_entity.id
_entity.type
_entity.pdbx_description
1 polymer ?
#
loop_
_entity_poly.entity_id
_entity_poly.type
_entity_poly.pdbx_seq_one_letter_code
_entity_poly.pdbx_strand_id
1 'polypeptide(L)'
;MKTEYTLTIYTENQVGLINKIAIMFSRRKISLESMNSSPSEIAGIYRFTIVVSETEAVVKNLVKQLEKLVDVFKVYFNTNDEIVWQQMALYKVNTAVIMKEVKVERLLREFGAKAVVIRDDYTVFEATGQDEEINKLLEELSKYGLIEFVKSARIAIIKNSKGIHNKVLKMEANDPTKKPINNEFLNHKSMIFEM
;
A
#
# COMPACT_ATOMS: atom_id res chain seq x y z
N MET A 1 -3.70 -17.52 17.55
CA MET A 1 -4.29 -16.16 17.54
C MET A 1 -4.12 -15.62 16.14
N LYS A 2 -5.13 -14.95 15.54
CA LYS A 2 -4.98 -14.27 14.25
C LYS A 2 -4.26 -12.95 14.47
N THR A 3 -3.35 -12.63 13.57
CA THR A 3 -2.57 -11.39 13.57
C THR A 3 -2.66 -10.78 12.17
N GLU A 4 -2.64 -9.47 12.08
CA GLU A 4 -2.61 -8.77 10.80
C GLU A 4 -1.21 -8.87 10.18
N TYR A 5 -1.16 -9.32 8.92
CA TYR A 5 0.05 -9.41 8.13
C TYR A 5 -0.09 -8.61 6.85
N THR A 6 0.97 -7.93 6.48
CA THR A 6 1.13 -7.29 5.17
C THR A 6 2.01 -8.18 4.30
N LEU A 7 1.46 -8.69 3.21
CA LEU A 7 2.19 -9.42 2.19
C LEU A 7 2.64 -8.45 1.10
N THR A 8 3.93 -8.46 0.77
CA THR A 8 4.49 -7.73 -0.36
C THR A 8 4.94 -8.74 -1.41
N ILE A 9 4.26 -8.77 -2.55
CA ILE A 9 4.48 -9.75 -3.62
C ILE A 9 5.05 -9.00 -4.82
N TYR A 10 6.22 -9.39 -5.28
CA TYR A 10 6.87 -8.88 -6.49
C TYR A 10 6.67 -9.88 -7.63
N THR A 11 6.21 -9.39 -8.78
CA THR A 11 5.80 -10.24 -9.92
C THR A 11 6.21 -9.62 -11.24
N GLU A 12 6.20 -10.41 -12.30
CA GLU A 12 6.18 -9.88 -13.67
C GLU A 12 4.87 -9.12 -13.92
N ASN A 13 4.91 -8.20 -14.89
CA ASN A 13 3.70 -7.52 -15.34
C ASN A 13 2.99 -8.39 -16.38
N GLN A 14 2.10 -9.28 -15.92
CA GLN A 14 1.31 -10.14 -16.80
C GLN A 14 -0.19 -9.99 -16.60
N VAL A 15 -0.92 -9.96 -17.72
CA VAL A 15 -2.38 -9.96 -17.71
C VAL A 15 -2.90 -11.22 -17.01
N GLY A 16 -3.89 -11.05 -16.14
CA GLY A 16 -4.53 -12.16 -15.39
C GLY A 16 -3.79 -12.61 -14.13
N LEU A 17 -2.63 -12.03 -13.79
CA LEU A 17 -1.90 -12.42 -12.60
C LEU A 17 -2.66 -12.11 -11.31
N ILE A 18 -3.38 -11.00 -11.26
CA ILE A 18 -4.27 -10.66 -10.14
C ILE A 18 -5.28 -11.78 -9.86
N ASN A 19 -5.84 -12.39 -10.92
CA ASN A 19 -6.76 -13.51 -10.77
C ASN A 19 -6.07 -14.76 -10.21
N LYS A 20 -4.85 -15.07 -10.67
CA LYS A 20 -4.06 -16.19 -10.14
C LYS A 20 -3.82 -15.99 -8.63
N ILE A 21 -3.41 -14.79 -8.22
CA ILE A 21 -3.19 -14.44 -6.81
C ILE A 21 -4.51 -14.54 -6.04
N ALA A 22 -5.60 -13.92 -6.48
CA ALA A 22 -6.89 -13.94 -5.81
C ALA A 22 -7.43 -15.37 -5.60
N ILE A 23 -7.28 -16.25 -6.60
CA ILE A 23 -7.66 -17.67 -6.49
C ILE A 23 -6.89 -18.37 -5.37
N MET A 24 -5.62 -18.04 -5.14
CA MET A 24 -4.81 -18.62 -4.07
C MET A 24 -5.36 -18.32 -2.68
N PHE A 25 -5.87 -17.10 -2.46
CA PHE A 25 -6.54 -16.70 -1.23
C PHE A 25 -7.93 -17.36 -1.10
N SER A 26 -8.73 -17.29 -2.16
CA SER A 26 -10.09 -17.85 -2.18
C SER A 26 -10.12 -19.35 -1.89
N ARG A 27 -9.22 -20.13 -2.49
CA ARG A 27 -9.11 -21.60 -2.24
C ARG A 27 -8.82 -21.93 -0.79
N ARG A 28 -8.24 -20.99 -0.02
CA ARG A 28 -7.91 -21.16 1.40
C ARG A 28 -8.90 -20.48 2.33
N LYS A 29 -9.92 -19.87 1.76
CA LYS A 29 -10.91 -19.07 2.51
C LYS A 29 -10.24 -17.97 3.35
N ILE A 30 -9.14 -17.39 2.83
CA ILE A 30 -8.46 -16.25 3.44
C ILE A 30 -9.13 -14.98 2.91
N SER A 31 -9.67 -14.16 3.82
CA SER A 31 -10.22 -12.84 3.48
C SER A 31 -9.10 -11.86 3.19
N LEU A 32 -9.28 -11.02 2.17
CA LEU A 32 -8.42 -9.89 1.87
C LEU A 32 -8.99 -8.65 2.56
N GLU A 33 -8.27 -8.09 3.51
CA GLU A 33 -8.66 -6.83 4.17
C GLU A 33 -8.43 -5.62 3.24
N SER A 34 -7.30 -5.62 2.54
CA SER A 34 -7.02 -4.64 1.50
C SER A 34 -6.03 -5.18 0.48
N MET A 35 -6.04 -4.62 -0.74
CA MET A 35 -5.09 -4.95 -1.79
C MET A 35 -4.76 -3.69 -2.60
N ASN A 36 -3.46 -3.45 -2.79
CA ASN A 36 -2.92 -2.46 -3.71
C ASN A 36 -2.01 -3.15 -4.72
N SER A 37 -2.07 -2.70 -5.97
CA SER A 37 -1.17 -3.17 -7.04
C SER A 37 -0.64 -1.98 -7.81
N SER A 38 0.66 -1.90 -7.99
CA SER A 38 1.32 -0.83 -8.72
C SER A 38 2.60 -1.32 -9.39
N PRO A 39 3.10 -0.64 -10.43
CA PRO A 39 4.49 -0.83 -10.86
C PRO A 39 5.44 -0.66 -9.69
N SER A 40 6.48 -1.47 -9.64
CA SER A 40 7.56 -1.29 -8.66
C SER A 40 8.58 -0.26 -9.17
N GLU A 41 9.61 -0.01 -8.35
CA GLU A 41 10.78 0.80 -8.74
C GLU A 41 11.64 0.15 -9.83
N ILE A 42 11.35 -1.08 -10.24
CA ILE A 42 12.05 -1.80 -11.29
C ILE A 42 11.12 -1.98 -12.48
N ALA A 43 11.57 -1.57 -13.67
CA ALA A 43 10.80 -1.70 -14.89
C ALA A 43 10.40 -3.16 -15.14
N GLY A 44 9.14 -3.40 -15.53
CA GLY A 44 8.62 -4.73 -15.80
C GLY A 44 8.24 -5.54 -14.55
N ILE A 45 8.52 -5.05 -13.35
CA ILE A 45 8.12 -5.68 -12.08
C ILE A 45 6.96 -4.92 -11.44
N TYR A 46 5.94 -5.66 -11.06
CA TYR A 46 4.81 -5.16 -10.28
C TYR A 46 4.94 -5.56 -8.82
N ARG A 47 4.36 -4.73 -7.95
CA ARG A 47 4.27 -4.97 -6.53
C ARG A 47 2.81 -5.00 -6.10
N PHE A 48 2.41 -6.09 -5.45
CA PHE A 48 1.15 -6.20 -4.74
C PHE A 48 1.43 -6.03 -3.24
N THR A 49 0.63 -5.21 -2.59
CA THR A 49 0.59 -5.08 -1.13
C THR A 49 -0.77 -5.54 -0.67
N ILE A 50 -0.81 -6.68 0.03
CA ILE A 50 -2.05 -7.35 0.46
C ILE A 50 -2.05 -7.47 1.98
N VAL A 51 -3.18 -7.11 2.59
CA VAL A 51 -3.37 -7.22 4.04
C VAL A 51 -4.33 -8.37 4.34
N VAL A 52 -3.96 -9.21 5.29
CA VAL A 52 -4.75 -10.34 5.76
C VAL A 52 -4.66 -10.46 7.28
N SER A 53 -5.74 -10.95 7.90
CA SER A 53 -5.77 -11.27 9.33
C SER A 53 -5.84 -12.79 9.50
N GLU A 54 -4.68 -13.43 9.76
CA GLU A 54 -4.55 -14.90 9.85
C GLU A 54 -3.48 -15.34 10.85
N THR A 55 -3.39 -16.65 11.06
CA THR A 55 -2.31 -17.22 11.86
C THR A 55 -1.01 -17.30 11.06
N GLU A 56 0.12 -17.19 11.72
CA GLU A 56 1.45 -17.22 11.07
C GLU A 56 1.65 -18.50 10.23
N ALA A 57 1.18 -19.65 10.71
CA ALA A 57 1.31 -20.92 9.99
C ALA A 57 0.57 -20.89 8.64
N VAL A 58 -0.64 -20.31 8.62
CA VAL A 58 -1.44 -20.15 7.39
C VAL A 58 -0.73 -19.21 6.42
N VAL A 59 -0.22 -18.07 6.91
CA VAL A 59 0.50 -17.08 6.08
C VAL A 59 1.78 -17.68 5.52
N LYS A 60 2.59 -18.38 6.32
CA LYS A 60 3.81 -19.06 5.84
C LYS A 60 3.52 -20.09 4.74
N ASN A 61 2.44 -20.85 4.87
CA ASN A 61 2.03 -21.81 3.86
C ASN A 61 1.54 -21.13 2.58
N LEU A 62 0.80 -20.02 2.71
CA LEU A 62 0.36 -19.21 1.57
C LEU A 62 1.56 -18.64 0.80
N VAL A 63 2.53 -18.05 1.50
CA VAL A 63 3.76 -17.49 0.92
C VAL A 63 4.52 -18.54 0.10
N LYS A 64 4.75 -19.74 0.69
CA LYS A 64 5.42 -20.84 -0.02
C LYS A 64 4.72 -21.24 -1.32
N GLN A 65 3.41 -21.08 -1.40
CA GLN A 65 2.64 -21.44 -2.59
C GLN A 65 2.58 -20.30 -3.61
N LEU A 66 2.52 -19.06 -3.15
CA LEU A 66 2.66 -17.89 -4.03
C LEU A 66 4.04 -17.89 -4.72
N GLU A 67 5.10 -18.22 -4.00
CA GLU A 67 6.47 -18.33 -4.55
C GLU A 67 6.66 -19.48 -5.55
N LYS A 68 5.70 -20.42 -5.66
CA LYS A 68 5.70 -21.47 -6.70
C LYS A 68 5.12 -20.99 -8.04
N LEU A 69 4.46 -19.84 -8.07
CA LEU A 69 3.98 -19.27 -9.33
C LEU A 69 5.19 -18.75 -10.12
N VAL A 70 5.27 -19.13 -11.38
CA VAL A 70 6.41 -18.76 -12.26
C VAL A 70 6.58 -17.26 -12.38
N ASP A 71 5.46 -16.53 -12.40
CA ASP A 71 5.42 -15.08 -12.55
C ASP A 71 5.75 -14.32 -11.25
N VAL A 72 5.97 -15.02 -10.12
CA VAL A 72 6.26 -14.43 -8.81
C VAL A 72 7.75 -14.51 -8.50
N PHE A 73 8.39 -13.36 -8.38
CA PHE A 73 9.82 -13.28 -8.04
C PHE A 73 10.08 -13.47 -6.56
N LYS A 74 9.27 -12.84 -5.71
CA LYS A 74 9.44 -12.90 -4.26
C LYS A 74 8.18 -12.48 -3.52
N VAL A 75 7.96 -13.12 -2.37
CA VAL A 75 6.93 -12.76 -1.42
C VAL A 75 7.57 -12.50 -0.06
N TYR A 76 7.22 -11.37 0.53
CA TYR A 76 7.52 -11.05 1.92
C TYR A 76 6.21 -11.01 2.70
N PHE A 77 6.24 -11.35 3.96
CA PHE A 77 5.13 -11.14 4.88
C PHE A 77 5.69 -10.57 6.19
N ASN A 78 5.03 -9.57 6.70
CA ASN A 78 5.49 -8.79 7.84
C ASN A 78 4.31 -8.42 8.74
N THR A 79 4.58 -8.32 10.03
CA THR A 79 3.68 -7.69 11.00
C THR A 79 3.79 -6.16 10.92
N ASN A 80 2.87 -5.44 11.54
CA ASN A 80 2.88 -3.97 11.54
C ASN A 80 4.15 -3.38 12.18
N ASP A 81 4.76 -4.08 13.14
CA ASP A 81 6.00 -3.64 13.80
C ASP A 81 7.24 -3.72 12.90
N GLU A 82 7.21 -4.56 11.87
CA GLU A 82 8.34 -4.79 10.96
C GLU A 82 8.32 -3.87 9.74
N ILE A 83 7.26 -3.09 9.56
CA ILE A 83 7.06 -2.22 8.40
C ILE A 83 6.81 -0.76 8.80
N VAL A 84 7.07 0.14 7.87
CA VAL A 84 6.50 1.49 7.85
C VAL A 84 5.39 1.48 6.82
N TRP A 85 4.17 1.86 7.22
CA TRP A 85 3.04 1.85 6.33
C TRP A 85 2.11 3.02 6.57
N GLN A 86 1.42 3.44 5.51
CA GLN A 86 0.43 4.49 5.54
C GLN A 86 -0.69 4.22 4.54
N GLN A 87 -1.82 4.88 4.76
CA GLN A 87 -2.96 4.99 3.88
C GLN A 87 -3.26 6.47 3.64
N MET A 88 -3.92 6.77 2.54
CA MET A 88 -4.48 8.09 2.27
C MET A 88 -6.00 8.01 2.36
N ALA A 89 -6.62 9.03 2.92
CA ALA A 89 -8.06 9.16 2.97
C ALA A 89 -8.52 10.53 2.46
N LEU A 90 -9.70 10.55 1.85
CA LEU A 90 -10.40 11.75 1.42
C LEU A 90 -11.69 11.91 2.22
N TYR A 91 -11.90 13.10 2.74
CA TYR A 91 -13.07 13.49 3.53
C TYR A 91 -13.76 14.66 2.85
N LYS A 92 -14.99 14.45 2.41
CA LYS A 92 -15.83 15.50 1.83
C LYS A 92 -16.77 16.04 2.90
N VAL A 93 -16.63 17.31 3.22
CA VAL A 93 -17.37 17.98 4.32
C VAL A 93 -18.07 19.20 3.76
N ASN A 94 -19.20 19.58 4.36
CA ASN A 94 -19.93 20.79 3.99
C ASN A 94 -19.11 22.04 4.30
N THR A 95 -18.87 22.91 3.32
CA THR A 95 -18.04 24.12 3.44
C THR A 95 -18.63 25.10 4.48
N ALA A 96 -19.95 25.25 4.54
CA ALA A 96 -20.59 26.15 5.49
C ALA A 96 -20.38 25.73 6.95
N VAL A 97 -20.22 24.45 7.21
CA VAL A 97 -19.91 23.91 8.55
C VAL A 97 -18.48 24.23 8.94
N ILE A 98 -17.53 24.05 8.02
CA ILE A 98 -16.11 24.34 8.27
C ILE A 98 -15.91 25.81 8.61
N MET A 99 -16.57 26.71 7.86
CA MET A 99 -16.45 28.17 8.07
C MET A 99 -17.06 28.65 9.39
N LYS A 100 -18.01 27.92 9.96
CA LYS A 100 -18.70 28.29 11.22
C LYS A 100 -18.06 27.66 12.46
N GLU A 101 -17.44 26.51 12.31
CA GLU A 101 -16.98 25.68 13.42
C GLU A 101 -15.45 25.70 13.56
N VAL A 102 -14.93 26.59 14.38
CA VAL A 102 -13.48 26.72 14.68
C VAL A 102 -12.88 25.37 15.16
N LYS A 103 -13.69 24.52 15.79
CA LYS A 103 -13.27 23.18 16.23
C LYS A 103 -12.87 22.28 15.06
N VAL A 104 -13.56 22.36 13.93
CA VAL A 104 -13.26 21.58 12.73
C VAL A 104 -11.92 21.97 12.13
N GLU A 105 -11.63 23.27 12.04
CA GLU A 105 -10.34 23.76 11.56
C GLU A 105 -9.17 23.27 12.44
N ARG A 106 -9.35 23.33 13.77
CA ARG A 106 -8.35 22.83 14.71
C ARG A 106 -8.12 21.32 14.55
N LEU A 107 -9.21 20.56 14.43
CA LEU A 107 -9.17 19.11 14.23
C LEU A 107 -8.40 18.76 12.94
N LEU A 108 -8.72 19.41 11.83
CA LEU A 108 -8.04 19.19 10.55
C LEU A 108 -6.54 19.47 10.65
N ARG A 109 -6.13 20.52 11.35
CA ARG A 109 -4.71 20.80 11.62
C ARG A 109 -4.04 19.73 12.47
N GLU A 110 -4.72 19.26 13.52
CA GLU A 110 -4.18 18.23 14.43
C GLU A 110 -3.85 16.95 13.67
N PHE A 111 -4.71 16.55 12.71
CA PHE A 111 -4.50 15.37 11.86
C PHE A 111 -3.69 15.66 10.59
N GLY A 112 -3.15 16.86 10.43
CA GLY A 112 -2.38 17.24 9.24
C GLY A 112 -3.17 17.18 7.94
N ALA A 113 -4.51 17.29 8.02
CA ALA A 113 -5.39 17.25 6.86
C ALA A 113 -5.23 18.50 6.01
N LYS A 114 -5.16 18.33 4.68
CA LYS A 114 -4.99 19.41 3.70
C LYS A 114 -6.22 19.51 2.82
N ALA A 115 -6.69 20.72 2.56
CA ALA A 115 -7.74 20.95 1.59
C ALA A 115 -7.21 20.73 0.17
N VAL A 116 -7.84 19.81 -0.57
CA VAL A 116 -7.51 19.48 -1.96
C VAL A 116 -8.44 20.20 -2.93
N VAL A 117 -9.72 20.29 -2.54
CA VAL A 117 -10.77 20.98 -3.31
C VAL A 117 -11.58 21.82 -2.36
N ILE A 118 -11.84 23.07 -2.73
CA ILE A 118 -12.73 23.97 -2.00
C ILE A 118 -13.81 24.46 -2.98
N ARG A 119 -15.09 24.22 -2.63
CA ARG A 119 -16.28 24.67 -3.33
C ARG A 119 -17.23 25.35 -2.36
N ASP A 120 -18.23 26.04 -2.88
CA ASP A 120 -19.21 26.78 -2.05
C ASP A 120 -20.04 25.83 -1.20
N ASP A 121 -20.36 24.63 -1.71
CA ASP A 121 -21.19 23.63 -1.07
C ASP A 121 -20.38 22.58 -0.30
N TYR A 122 -19.18 22.21 -0.76
CA TYR A 122 -18.32 21.22 -0.09
C TYR A 122 -16.83 21.55 -0.19
N THR A 123 -16.08 21.04 0.77
CA THR A 123 -14.61 21.00 0.76
C THR A 123 -14.14 19.56 0.90
N VAL A 124 -13.13 19.17 0.12
CA VAL A 124 -12.48 17.86 0.25
C VAL A 124 -11.13 18.05 0.93
N PHE A 125 -10.92 17.26 1.99
CA PHE A 125 -9.63 17.17 2.68
C PHE A 125 -8.98 15.83 2.40
N GLU A 126 -7.68 15.83 2.22
CA GLU A 126 -6.84 14.64 2.28
C GLU A 126 -6.14 14.54 3.64
N ALA A 127 -6.03 13.34 4.16
CA ALA A 127 -5.15 13.03 5.27
C ALA A 127 -4.44 11.69 5.03
N THR A 128 -3.21 11.58 5.51
CA THR A 128 -2.41 10.35 5.46
C THR A 128 -2.10 9.91 6.88
N GLY A 129 -2.18 8.61 7.12
CA GLY A 129 -1.92 8.06 8.45
C GLY A 129 -2.14 6.57 8.50
N GLN A 130 -2.07 6.03 9.71
CA GLN A 130 -2.47 4.66 10.00
C GLN A 130 -3.98 4.55 10.15
N ASP A 131 -4.49 3.34 10.13
CA ASP A 131 -5.93 3.07 10.13
C ASP A 131 -6.65 3.71 11.34
N GLU A 132 -6.02 3.68 12.50
CA GLU A 132 -6.55 4.27 13.72
C GLU A 132 -6.68 5.81 13.64
N GLU A 133 -5.66 6.47 13.06
CA GLU A 133 -5.67 7.94 12.89
C GLU A 133 -6.74 8.36 11.88
N ILE A 134 -6.84 7.63 10.76
CA ILE A 134 -7.83 7.88 9.71
C ILE A 134 -9.25 7.68 10.25
N ASN A 135 -9.50 6.60 10.98
CA ASN A 135 -10.80 6.30 11.55
C ASN A 135 -11.19 7.30 12.67
N LYS A 136 -10.22 7.74 13.48
CA LYS A 136 -10.45 8.76 14.49
C LYS A 136 -10.88 10.09 13.86
N LEU A 137 -10.21 10.53 12.81
CA LEU A 137 -10.61 11.72 12.07
C LEU A 137 -12.01 11.54 11.43
N LEU A 138 -12.32 10.36 10.89
CA LEU A 138 -13.62 10.02 10.34
C LEU A 138 -14.74 10.17 11.41
N GLU A 139 -14.54 9.60 12.59
CA GLU A 139 -15.48 9.66 13.71
C GLU A 139 -15.73 11.11 14.14
N GLU A 140 -14.67 11.90 14.24
CA GLU A 140 -14.79 13.31 14.61
C GLU A 140 -15.51 14.13 13.54
N LEU A 141 -15.13 14.00 12.26
CA LEU A 141 -15.78 14.74 11.16
C LEU A 141 -17.22 14.32 10.91
N SER A 142 -17.59 13.09 11.26
CA SER A 142 -18.99 12.62 11.17
C SER A 142 -19.95 13.46 12.02
N LYS A 143 -19.46 14.08 13.10
CA LYS A 143 -20.23 14.99 13.97
C LYS A 143 -20.48 16.36 13.32
N TYR A 144 -19.75 16.70 12.26
CA TYR A 144 -19.70 18.03 11.63
C TYR A 144 -20.10 18.03 10.15
N GLY A 145 -21.03 17.16 9.76
CA GLY A 145 -21.59 17.17 8.40
C GLY A 145 -20.65 16.58 7.35
N LEU A 146 -19.99 15.47 7.68
CA LEU A 146 -19.30 14.65 6.70
C LEU A 146 -20.30 14.14 5.66
N ILE A 147 -19.98 14.35 4.37
CA ILE A 147 -20.82 13.97 3.25
C ILE A 147 -20.37 12.62 2.69
N GLU A 148 -19.05 12.44 2.54
CA GLU A 148 -18.48 11.26 1.91
C GLU A 148 -17.06 11.00 2.45
N PHE A 149 -16.70 9.73 2.52
CA PHE A 149 -15.39 9.27 2.95
C PHE A 149 -14.89 8.15 2.05
N VAL A 150 -13.63 8.23 1.63
CA VAL A 150 -12.94 7.18 0.88
C VAL A 150 -11.53 7.00 1.43
N LYS A 151 -11.11 5.75 1.58
CA LYS A 151 -9.80 5.36 2.07
C LYS A 151 -9.09 4.47 1.06
N SER A 152 -7.79 4.72 0.82
CA SER A 152 -6.95 3.86 -0.01
C SER A 152 -6.57 2.56 0.70
N ALA A 153 -6.10 1.57 -0.06
CA ALA A 153 -5.31 0.50 0.51
C ALA A 153 -3.96 1.04 1.02
N ARG A 154 -3.30 0.31 1.93
CA ARG A 154 -1.99 0.73 2.46
C ARG A 154 -0.87 0.58 1.44
N ILE A 155 0.10 1.46 1.54
CA ILE A 155 1.44 1.29 1.01
C ILE A 155 2.38 0.98 2.17
N ALA A 156 3.40 0.13 1.94
CA ALA A 156 4.28 -0.30 3.01
C ALA A 156 5.73 -0.48 2.53
N ILE A 157 6.67 -0.21 3.44
CA ILE A 157 8.10 -0.46 3.27
C ILE A 157 8.57 -1.28 4.45
N ILE A 158 9.33 -2.35 4.20
CA ILE A 158 9.91 -3.20 5.24
C ILE A 158 11.09 -2.45 5.87
N LYS A 159 11.08 -2.25 7.20
CA LYS A 159 12.10 -1.47 7.93
C LYS A 159 13.53 -1.93 7.67
N ASN A 160 13.76 -3.24 7.65
CA ASN A 160 15.09 -3.84 7.49
C ASN A 160 15.37 -4.35 6.07
N SER A 161 14.63 -3.87 5.05
CA SER A 161 14.85 -4.27 3.66
C SER A 161 15.98 -3.48 3.01
N LYS A 162 16.81 -4.19 2.23
CA LYS A 162 17.79 -3.57 1.32
C LYS A 162 17.20 -3.29 -0.07
N GLY A 163 15.87 -3.36 -0.21
CA GLY A 163 15.15 -3.22 -1.47
C GLY A 163 15.19 -4.48 -2.34
N ILE A 164 14.28 -4.54 -3.31
CA ILE A 164 14.19 -5.66 -4.26
C ILE A 164 15.32 -5.66 -5.28
N HIS A 165 15.91 -4.50 -5.57
CA HIS A 165 16.94 -4.33 -6.58
C HIS A 165 18.13 -5.29 -6.42
N ASN A 166 18.72 -5.36 -5.23
CA ASN A 166 19.85 -6.25 -4.95
C ASN A 166 19.50 -7.74 -5.16
N LYS A 167 18.22 -8.08 -5.06
CA LYS A 167 17.76 -9.44 -5.26
C LYS A 167 17.54 -9.76 -6.72
N VAL A 168 17.03 -8.81 -7.49
CA VAL A 168 16.88 -8.93 -8.94
C VAL A 168 18.23 -9.08 -9.60
N LEU A 169 19.22 -8.26 -9.23
CA LEU A 169 20.60 -8.38 -9.74
C LEU A 169 21.21 -9.78 -9.46
N LYS A 170 20.95 -10.37 -8.30
CA LYS A 170 21.42 -11.73 -7.99
C LYS A 170 20.71 -12.80 -8.81
N MET A 171 19.43 -12.61 -9.13
CA MET A 171 18.67 -13.53 -9.97
C MET A 171 19.13 -13.45 -11.43
N GLU A 172 19.39 -12.26 -11.96
CA GLU A 172 19.92 -12.04 -13.29
C GLU A 172 21.34 -12.63 -13.44
N ALA A 173 22.18 -12.46 -12.42
CA ALA A 173 23.52 -13.04 -12.43
C ALA A 173 23.53 -14.58 -12.43
N ASN A 174 22.48 -15.21 -11.93
CA ASN A 174 22.33 -16.66 -11.87
C ASN A 174 21.61 -17.28 -13.10
N ASP A 175 21.02 -16.46 -13.96
CA ASP A 175 20.33 -16.93 -15.18
C ASP A 175 20.69 -16.06 -16.39
N PRO A 176 21.81 -16.36 -17.06
CA PRO A 176 22.29 -15.59 -18.20
C PRO A 176 21.40 -15.66 -19.45
N THR A 177 20.33 -16.47 -19.42
CA THR A 177 19.40 -16.61 -20.56
C THR A 177 18.25 -15.60 -20.50
N LYS A 178 18.02 -14.95 -19.36
CA LYS A 178 16.99 -13.90 -19.21
C LYS A 178 17.54 -12.57 -19.72
N LYS A 179 16.74 -11.89 -20.57
CA LYS A 179 17.04 -10.51 -20.96
C LYS A 179 17.19 -9.65 -19.70
N PRO A 180 18.22 -8.80 -19.60
CA PRO A 180 18.37 -7.90 -18.46
C PRO A 180 17.11 -7.03 -18.32
N ILE A 181 16.60 -6.94 -17.12
CA ILE A 181 15.46 -6.08 -16.81
C ILE A 181 15.96 -4.64 -16.94
N ASN A 182 15.47 -3.93 -17.97
CA ASN A 182 15.87 -2.55 -18.25
C ASN A 182 15.47 -1.64 -17.06
N ASN A 183 16.46 -1.12 -16.36
CA ASN A 183 16.27 -0.40 -15.12
C ASN A 183 16.57 1.10 -15.33
N GLU A 184 15.69 1.79 -16.07
CA GLU A 184 15.83 3.24 -16.33
C GLU A 184 15.89 4.07 -15.04
N PHE A 185 15.23 3.64 -13.98
CA PHE A 185 15.21 4.37 -12.70
C PHE A 185 16.57 4.36 -11.98
N LEU A 186 17.40 3.34 -12.17
CA LEU A 186 18.72 3.26 -11.54
C LEU A 186 19.80 3.95 -12.36
N ASN A 187 19.62 4.05 -13.67
CA ASN A 187 20.53 4.83 -14.51
C ASN A 187 20.45 6.34 -14.19
N HIS A 188 19.34 6.81 -13.61
CA HIS A 188 19.21 8.18 -13.10
C HIS A 188 19.77 8.38 -11.67
N LYS A 189 19.96 7.31 -10.89
CA LYS A 189 20.51 7.44 -9.51
C LYS A 189 21.98 7.81 -9.48
N SER A 190 22.76 7.44 -10.48
CA SER A 190 24.16 7.88 -10.59
C SER A 190 24.31 9.38 -10.85
N MET A 191 23.25 10.06 -11.33
CA MET A 191 23.27 11.51 -11.58
C MET A 191 22.81 12.38 -10.40
N ILE A 192 22.15 11.80 -9.40
CA ILE A 192 21.53 12.58 -8.30
C ILE A 192 22.40 12.62 -7.03
N PHE A 193 23.38 11.74 -6.90
CA PHE A 193 24.23 11.62 -5.71
C PHE A 193 25.68 12.09 -5.91
N GLU A 194 26.01 12.72 -7.03
CA GLU A 194 27.32 13.37 -7.29
C GLU A 194 27.25 14.91 -7.22
N MET A 195 26.33 15.48 -6.42
CA MET A 195 26.38 16.89 -6.06
C MET A 195 26.53 17.06 -4.55
#